data_baff37215cafe9eb09b53c2aa4b5f3f5
#
_entry.id   baff37215cafe9eb09b53c2aa4b5f3f5
#
_cell.length_a   1.000
_cell.length_b   1.000
_cell.length_c   1.000
_cell.angle_alpha   90.00
_cell.angle_beta   90.00
_cell.angle_gamma   90.00
#
_symmetry.space_group_name_H-M   'P 1'
#
loop_
_entity.id
_entity.type
_entity.pdbx_description
1 polymer ?
#
loop_
_entity_poly.entity_id
_entity_poly.type
_entity_poly.pdbx_seq_one_letter_code
_entity_poly.pdbx_strand_id
1 'polypeptide(L)'
;MTSNLTTRLRHNAALAWTCLALTMKADAAGKILFDFQTATNHPAWQIVNDDVMGGVSTSRFQILTNGGAVFSGMVSLENNGGFASVRSPPVRADLTGCNSFLLRICSDGRCYKFSVRTEAGMDTPLYQLAFTTKRGEWEEHRLTFSDFAPTFRGRVLTDVPPLNPARVTSVGFLISDKQEGPFKLEVTWIKASARAGK
;
A
#
# COMPACT_ATOMS: atom_id res chain seq x y z
N MET A 1 34.48 -82.67 12.43
CA MET A 1 33.03 -82.79 12.50
C MET A 1 32.50 -81.73 13.49
N THR A 2 32.44 -80.53 13.17
CA THR A 2 31.79 -79.51 13.96
C THR A 2 31.49 -78.33 13.04
N SER A 3 30.23 -78.12 12.71
CA SER A 3 29.72 -77.03 11.89
C SER A 3 29.51 -75.78 12.76
N ASN A 4 30.18 -74.67 12.43
CA ASN A 4 29.96 -73.39 13.08
C ASN A 4 28.94 -72.61 12.26
N LEU A 5 27.77 -72.36 12.85
CA LEU A 5 26.72 -71.48 12.40
C LEU A 5 27.03 -70.06 12.84
N THR A 6 27.41 -69.17 11.95
CA THR A 6 27.58 -67.72 12.23
C THR A 6 26.29 -67.00 11.90
N THR A 7 25.59 -66.62 12.97
CA THR A 7 24.39 -65.76 12.89
C THR A 7 24.80 -64.33 12.60
N ARG A 8 24.40 -63.80 11.43
CA ARG A 8 24.53 -62.39 11.07
C ARG A 8 23.36 -61.60 11.61
N LEU A 9 23.63 -60.73 12.61
CA LEU A 9 22.69 -59.69 13.03
C LEU A 9 22.57 -58.64 11.96
N ARG A 10 21.37 -58.46 11.43
CA ARG A 10 21.00 -57.33 10.56
C ARG A 10 20.58 -56.18 11.44
N HIS A 11 21.37 -55.12 11.49
CA HIS A 11 20.96 -53.84 12.10
C HIS A 11 20.06 -53.10 11.11
N ASN A 12 18.78 -53.04 11.41
CA ASN A 12 17.85 -52.13 10.71
C ASN A 12 18.02 -50.76 11.33
N ALA A 13 18.74 -49.85 10.63
CA ALA A 13 18.76 -48.44 10.93
C ALA A 13 17.46 -47.81 10.36
N ALA A 14 16.49 -47.56 11.24
CA ALA A 14 15.31 -46.77 10.88
C ALA A 14 15.73 -45.30 10.80
N LEU A 15 15.84 -44.78 9.58
CA LEU A 15 15.96 -43.32 9.36
C LEU A 15 14.61 -42.69 9.74
N ALA A 16 14.58 -42.03 10.89
CA ALA A 16 13.49 -41.14 11.26
C ALA A 16 13.59 -39.88 10.42
N TRP A 17 12.74 -39.74 9.41
CA TRP A 17 12.54 -38.48 8.68
C TRP A 17 11.73 -37.54 9.59
N THR A 18 12.40 -36.65 10.26
CA THR A 18 11.76 -35.52 10.94
C THR A 18 11.27 -34.55 9.84
N CYS A 19 10.01 -34.66 9.53
CA CYS A 19 9.31 -33.69 8.68
C CYS A 19 9.25 -32.36 9.46
N LEU A 20 10.19 -31.46 9.18
CA LEU A 20 10.15 -30.09 9.69
C LEU A 20 9.01 -29.39 8.96
N ALA A 21 7.82 -29.42 9.55
CA ALA A 21 6.69 -28.65 9.09
C ALA A 21 7.05 -27.17 9.24
N LEU A 22 7.48 -26.53 8.14
CA LEU A 22 7.48 -25.08 8.02
C LEU A 22 6.02 -24.65 8.19
N THR A 23 5.67 -24.20 9.38
CA THR A 23 4.45 -23.44 9.61
C THR A 23 4.60 -22.12 8.85
N MET A 24 4.21 -22.11 7.59
CA MET A 24 3.90 -20.86 6.89
C MET A 24 2.82 -20.18 7.73
N LYS A 25 3.24 -19.14 8.50
CA LYS A 25 2.29 -18.21 9.08
C LYS A 25 1.42 -17.74 7.92
N ALA A 26 0.16 -18.15 7.91
CA ALA A 26 -0.82 -17.57 7.01
C ALA A 26 -0.85 -16.08 7.36
N ASP A 27 -0.20 -15.28 6.54
CA ASP A 27 -0.40 -13.84 6.54
C ASP A 27 -1.91 -13.68 6.41
N ALA A 28 -2.55 -13.06 7.42
CA ALA A 28 -3.99 -12.88 7.41
C ALA A 28 -4.33 -12.22 6.08
N ALA A 29 -4.97 -12.97 5.20
CA ALA A 29 -5.18 -12.60 3.82
C ALA A 29 -5.86 -11.23 3.78
N GLY A 30 -5.09 -10.18 3.49
CA GLY A 30 -5.59 -8.81 3.49
C GLY A 30 -6.68 -8.66 2.44
N LYS A 31 -7.71 -7.87 2.74
CA LYS A 31 -8.75 -7.52 1.75
C LYS A 31 -8.11 -6.71 0.63
N ILE A 32 -8.17 -7.21 -0.60
CA ILE A 32 -7.67 -6.50 -1.79
C ILE A 32 -8.63 -5.35 -2.07
N LEU A 33 -8.10 -4.12 -2.11
CA LEU A 33 -8.84 -2.93 -2.51
C LEU A 33 -8.61 -2.64 -4.00
N PHE A 34 -7.38 -2.71 -4.44
CA PHE A 34 -6.97 -2.54 -5.83
C PHE A 34 -5.83 -3.51 -6.15
N ASP A 35 -6.00 -4.30 -7.21
CA ASP A 35 -4.98 -5.16 -7.77
C ASP A 35 -4.78 -4.79 -9.24
N PHE A 36 -3.66 -4.15 -9.54
CA PHE A 36 -3.34 -3.69 -10.89
C PHE A 36 -2.64 -4.76 -11.73
N GLN A 37 -2.34 -5.93 -11.16
CA GLN A 37 -1.67 -7.02 -11.86
C GLN A 37 -2.65 -7.94 -12.61
N THR A 38 -3.83 -8.16 -12.03
CA THR A 38 -4.76 -9.18 -12.52
C THR A 38 -6.04 -8.60 -13.12
N ALA A 39 -6.45 -7.41 -12.71
CA ALA A 39 -7.67 -6.80 -13.20
C ALA A 39 -7.46 -6.15 -14.57
N THR A 40 -8.36 -6.43 -15.51
CA THR A 40 -8.32 -5.87 -16.89
C THR A 40 -9.20 -4.64 -17.07
N ASN A 41 -10.10 -4.37 -16.12
CA ASN A 41 -11.01 -3.23 -16.17
C ASN A 41 -10.94 -2.45 -14.84
N HIS A 42 -10.20 -1.36 -14.86
CA HIS A 42 -10.07 -0.47 -13.70
C HIS A 42 -10.86 0.81 -13.93
N PRO A 43 -11.76 1.18 -13.02
CA PRO A 43 -12.38 2.50 -13.06
C PRO A 43 -11.31 3.61 -13.00
N ALA A 44 -11.60 4.75 -13.64
CA ALA A 44 -10.66 5.85 -13.71
C ALA A 44 -10.33 6.42 -12.32
N TRP A 45 -9.06 6.65 -12.07
CA TRP A 45 -8.56 7.39 -10.93
C TRP A 45 -8.57 8.89 -11.25
N GLN A 46 -8.99 9.70 -10.31
CA GLN A 46 -9.13 11.14 -10.47
C GLN A 46 -7.84 11.87 -10.10
N ILE A 47 -7.29 12.64 -11.02
CA ILE A 47 -6.18 13.56 -10.75
C ILE A 47 -6.73 14.81 -10.06
N VAL A 48 -6.03 15.28 -9.01
CA VAL A 48 -6.31 16.51 -8.29
C VAL A 48 -4.97 17.15 -7.92
N ASN A 49 -4.54 18.12 -8.71
CA ASN A 49 -3.29 18.84 -8.50
C ASN A 49 -3.55 20.25 -7.92
N ASP A 50 -2.49 21.00 -7.76
CA ASP A 50 -2.53 22.37 -7.26
C ASP A 50 -3.13 23.40 -8.23
N ASP A 51 -3.48 23.01 -9.47
CA ASP A 51 -4.24 23.82 -10.42
C ASP A 51 -5.58 24.31 -9.85
N VAL A 52 -6.19 23.56 -8.93
CA VAL A 52 -7.37 24.00 -8.17
C VAL A 52 -7.13 25.24 -7.31
N MET A 53 -5.87 25.65 -7.13
CA MET A 53 -5.44 26.86 -6.41
C MET A 53 -4.57 27.78 -7.26
N GLY A 54 -4.49 27.54 -8.59
CA GLY A 54 -3.69 28.32 -9.53
C GLY A 54 -2.25 27.86 -9.70
N GLY A 55 -1.84 26.75 -9.08
CA GLY A 55 -0.55 26.10 -9.32
C GLY A 55 -0.44 25.49 -10.70
N VAL A 56 0.76 25.05 -11.08
CA VAL A 56 1.05 24.51 -12.42
C VAL A 56 1.65 23.10 -12.38
N SER A 57 1.54 22.40 -11.26
CA SER A 57 1.94 20.99 -11.17
C SER A 57 1.08 20.13 -12.09
N THR A 58 1.70 19.11 -12.69
CA THR A 58 1.02 18.19 -13.61
C THR A 58 1.22 16.76 -13.15
N SER A 59 0.18 15.94 -13.33
CA SER A 59 0.31 14.52 -13.05
C SER A 59 -0.60 13.66 -13.91
N ARG A 60 -0.32 12.36 -13.91
CA ARG A 60 -1.11 11.33 -14.57
C ARG A 60 -1.09 10.05 -13.78
N PHE A 61 -2.15 9.27 -13.91
CA PHE A 61 -2.23 7.91 -13.38
C PHE A 61 -2.53 6.96 -14.53
N GLN A 62 -1.64 6.01 -14.76
CA GLN A 62 -1.74 5.07 -15.89
C GLN A 62 -1.68 3.65 -15.36
N ILE A 63 -2.60 2.80 -15.82
CA ILE A 63 -2.54 1.37 -15.58
C ILE A 63 -1.79 0.73 -16.74
N LEU A 64 -0.79 -0.07 -16.42
CA LEU A 64 0.12 -0.68 -17.38
C LEU A 64 -0.43 -2.03 -17.85
N THR A 65 -0.24 -2.34 -19.12
CA THR A 65 -0.67 -3.61 -19.72
C THR A 65 0.12 -4.83 -19.21
N ASN A 66 1.32 -4.60 -18.68
CA ASN A 66 2.18 -5.62 -18.07
C ASN A 66 1.96 -5.81 -16.55
N GLY A 67 0.89 -5.23 -16.01
CA GLY A 67 0.58 -5.23 -14.59
C GLY A 67 1.17 -4.03 -13.84
N GLY A 68 0.41 -3.52 -12.88
CA GLY A 68 0.77 -2.34 -12.10
C GLY A 68 0.13 -1.05 -12.60
N ALA A 69 0.24 0.00 -11.79
CA ALA A 69 -0.17 1.35 -12.10
C ALA A 69 0.96 2.34 -11.81
N VAL A 70 1.02 3.46 -12.53
CA VAL A 70 2.04 4.49 -12.37
C VAL A 70 1.37 5.82 -12.11
N PHE A 71 1.70 6.44 -10.97
CA PHE A 71 1.43 7.82 -10.66
C PHE A 71 2.70 8.62 -10.91
N SER A 72 2.69 9.53 -11.87
CA SER A 72 3.88 10.30 -12.26
C SER A 72 3.51 11.69 -12.72
N GLY A 73 4.49 12.62 -12.70
CA GLY A 73 4.27 13.98 -13.13
C GLY A 73 5.44 14.89 -12.81
N MET A 74 5.12 16.17 -12.69
CA MET A 74 6.04 17.25 -12.35
C MET A 74 5.38 18.11 -11.25
N VAL A 75 6.04 18.23 -10.11
CA VAL A 75 5.66 19.20 -9.08
C VAL A 75 6.36 20.51 -9.37
N SER A 76 5.60 21.60 -9.43
CA SER A 76 6.10 22.96 -9.53
C SER A 76 5.73 23.75 -8.27
N LEU A 77 6.62 24.63 -7.83
CA LEU A 77 6.36 25.55 -6.73
C LEU A 77 5.84 26.92 -7.20
N GLU A 78 5.71 27.10 -8.51
CA GLU A 78 5.16 28.34 -9.08
C GLU A 78 3.73 28.59 -8.59
N ASN A 79 3.36 29.88 -8.49
CA ASN A 79 2.03 30.34 -8.10
C ASN A 79 1.54 29.77 -6.73
N ASN A 80 2.45 29.56 -5.80
CA ASN A 80 2.17 28.89 -4.52
C ASN A 80 1.64 27.45 -4.67
N GLY A 81 1.94 26.79 -5.77
CA GLY A 81 1.71 25.37 -6.00
C GLY A 81 2.59 24.49 -5.11
N GLY A 82 2.77 23.25 -5.45
CA GLY A 82 3.69 22.35 -4.77
C GLY A 82 3.10 21.00 -4.38
N PHE A 83 2.01 20.59 -5.05
CA PHE A 83 1.50 19.23 -4.89
C PHE A 83 0.89 18.64 -6.14
N ALA A 84 0.94 17.33 -6.21
CA ALA A 84 0.17 16.54 -7.15
C ALA A 84 -0.46 15.36 -6.41
N SER A 85 -1.70 15.01 -6.74
CA SER A 85 -2.40 13.90 -6.11
C SER A 85 -3.27 13.13 -7.09
N VAL A 86 -3.56 11.88 -6.70
CA VAL A 86 -4.50 11.02 -7.38
C VAL A 86 -5.43 10.34 -6.39
N ARG A 87 -6.71 10.23 -6.72
CA ARG A 87 -7.76 9.61 -5.90
C ARG A 87 -8.34 8.41 -6.61
N SER A 88 -8.54 7.34 -5.85
CA SER A 88 -9.21 6.13 -6.34
C SER A 88 -10.70 6.37 -6.62
N PRO A 89 -11.32 5.52 -7.46
CA PRO A 89 -12.76 5.33 -7.41
C PRO A 89 -13.21 4.87 -6.02
N PRO A 90 -14.53 4.86 -5.73
CA PRO A 90 -15.04 4.45 -4.42
C PRO A 90 -14.56 3.05 -4.01
N VAL A 91 -14.04 2.94 -2.80
CA VAL A 91 -13.73 1.66 -2.15
C VAL A 91 -15.06 1.00 -1.75
N ARG A 92 -15.29 -0.21 -2.24
CA ARG A 92 -16.52 -0.98 -1.99
C ARG A 92 -16.34 -2.12 -0.98
N ALA A 93 -15.22 -2.09 -0.23
CA ALA A 93 -14.90 -3.11 0.76
C ALA A 93 -15.21 -2.59 2.18
N ASP A 94 -15.86 -3.40 2.99
CA ASP A 94 -15.95 -3.14 4.42
C ASP A 94 -14.58 -3.40 5.06
N LEU A 95 -13.99 -2.36 5.65
CA LEU A 95 -12.68 -2.43 6.32
C LEU A 95 -12.78 -2.63 7.83
N THR A 96 -13.98 -2.88 8.37
CA THR A 96 -14.17 -3.24 9.77
C THR A 96 -13.28 -4.44 10.13
N GLY A 97 -12.56 -4.32 11.25
CA GLY A 97 -11.58 -5.34 11.70
C GLY A 97 -10.20 -5.21 11.04
N CYS A 98 -10.03 -4.39 10.02
CA CYS A 98 -8.69 -4.01 9.54
C CYS A 98 -8.10 -2.91 10.43
N ASN A 99 -6.77 -2.84 10.49
CA ASN A 99 -6.04 -1.81 11.22
C ASN A 99 -4.88 -1.18 10.43
N SER A 100 -4.66 -1.63 9.22
CA SER A 100 -3.60 -1.11 8.36
C SER A 100 -3.93 -1.25 6.88
N PHE A 101 -3.37 -0.33 6.07
CA PHE A 101 -3.20 -0.57 4.65
C PHE A 101 -1.84 -1.22 4.39
N LEU A 102 -1.78 -2.05 3.36
CA LEU A 102 -0.56 -2.61 2.81
C LEU A 102 -0.44 -2.14 1.37
N LEU A 103 0.72 -1.63 1.00
CA LEU A 103 1.03 -1.15 -0.33
C LEU A 103 2.23 -1.93 -0.87
N ARG A 104 2.20 -2.35 -2.12
CA ARG A 104 3.41 -2.79 -2.82
C ARG A 104 3.74 -1.79 -3.90
N ILE A 105 4.86 -1.11 -3.74
CA ILE A 105 5.27 0.04 -4.52
C ILE A 105 6.74 -0.03 -4.93
N CYS A 106 7.07 0.72 -5.99
CA CYS A 106 8.44 1.07 -6.37
C CYS A 106 8.45 2.56 -6.75
N SER A 107 9.47 3.32 -6.35
CA SER A 107 9.46 4.76 -6.59
C SER A 107 10.83 5.34 -6.88
N ASP A 108 10.86 6.66 -7.01
CA ASP A 108 12.03 7.50 -7.26
C ASP A 108 12.83 7.87 -5.99
N GLY A 109 12.44 7.36 -4.81
CA GLY A 109 13.10 7.64 -3.54
C GLY A 109 12.59 8.89 -2.82
N ARG A 110 11.47 9.47 -3.27
CA ARG A 110 10.83 10.63 -2.63
C ARG A 110 9.91 10.21 -1.48
N CYS A 111 9.47 11.19 -0.71
CA CYS A 111 8.44 11.03 0.30
C CYS A 111 7.05 11.21 -0.33
N TYR A 112 6.19 10.25 -0.14
CA TYR A 112 4.80 10.29 -0.57
C TYR A 112 3.88 10.25 0.64
N LYS A 113 2.61 10.67 0.45
CA LYS A 113 1.54 10.49 1.44
C LYS A 113 0.48 9.57 0.86
N PHE A 114 0.04 8.62 1.66
CA PHE A 114 -1.17 7.88 1.38
C PHE A 114 -2.33 8.62 2.00
N SER A 115 -3.35 8.90 1.24
CA SER A 115 -4.51 9.65 1.66
C SER A 115 -5.75 8.79 1.69
N VAL A 116 -6.61 9.00 2.69
CA VAL A 116 -7.85 8.25 2.91
C VAL A 116 -8.98 9.22 3.13
N ARG A 117 -10.12 9.03 2.47
CA ARG A 117 -11.35 9.76 2.73
C ARG A 117 -12.38 8.87 3.37
N THR A 118 -13.13 9.46 4.30
CA THR A 118 -14.26 8.81 4.98
C THR A 118 -15.60 9.41 4.59
N GLU A 119 -15.57 10.47 3.79
CA GLU A 119 -16.76 11.21 3.31
C GLU A 119 -16.59 11.58 1.84
N ALA A 120 -17.70 11.73 1.16
CA ALA A 120 -17.74 12.26 -0.19
C ALA A 120 -17.54 13.79 -0.18
N GLY A 121 -16.93 14.32 -1.25
CA GLY A 121 -16.74 15.75 -1.42
C GLY A 121 -15.28 16.20 -1.36
N MET A 122 -15.06 17.46 -1.73
CA MET A 122 -13.73 18.09 -1.75
C MET A 122 -13.46 18.88 -0.46
N ASP A 123 -14.50 19.39 0.18
CA ASP A 123 -14.42 20.24 1.37
C ASP A 123 -14.56 19.47 2.69
N THR A 124 -14.19 18.19 2.69
CA THR A 124 -14.17 17.35 3.88
C THR A 124 -12.72 17.03 4.27
N PRO A 125 -12.45 16.85 5.57
CA PRO A 125 -11.15 16.37 6.02
C PRO A 125 -10.75 15.06 5.33
N LEU A 126 -9.45 14.89 5.10
CA LEU A 126 -8.89 13.62 4.67
C LEU A 126 -7.79 13.19 5.64
N TYR A 127 -7.58 11.89 5.76
CA TYR A 127 -6.55 11.34 6.62
C TYR A 127 -5.31 11.06 5.78
N GLN A 128 -4.14 11.46 6.28
CA GLN A 128 -2.87 11.31 5.56
C GLN A 128 -1.82 10.67 6.45
N LEU A 129 -1.01 9.81 5.84
CA LEU A 129 0.20 9.26 6.44
C LEU A 129 1.33 9.35 5.41
N ALA A 130 2.43 10.00 5.81
CA ALA A 130 3.63 10.10 5.00
C ALA A 130 4.47 8.81 5.09
N PHE A 131 5.09 8.43 3.99
CA PHE A 131 6.04 7.32 3.93
C PHE A 131 7.19 7.66 2.97
N THR A 132 8.41 7.35 3.38
CA THR A 132 9.61 7.46 2.54
C THR A 132 9.83 6.19 1.76
N THR A 133 10.38 6.32 0.57
CA THR A 133 10.61 5.21 -0.34
C THR A 133 12.09 5.11 -0.71
N LYS A 134 12.52 3.96 -1.22
CA LYS A 134 13.84 3.77 -1.80
C LYS A 134 13.75 3.80 -3.32
N ARG A 135 14.73 4.45 -3.93
CA ARG A 135 14.77 4.61 -5.39
C ARG A 135 14.95 3.27 -6.10
N GLY A 136 13.99 2.91 -6.95
CA GLY A 136 14.07 1.74 -7.83
C GLY A 136 13.91 0.39 -7.13
N GLU A 137 13.58 0.38 -5.83
CA GLU A 137 13.31 -0.85 -5.08
C GLU A 137 11.80 -1.10 -4.94
N TRP A 138 11.39 -2.36 -5.09
CA TRP A 138 10.03 -2.77 -4.74
C TRP A 138 9.94 -3.01 -3.23
N GLU A 139 9.07 -2.22 -2.57
CA GLU A 139 8.86 -2.25 -1.13
C GLU A 139 7.41 -2.59 -0.79
N GLU A 140 7.21 -3.22 0.36
CA GLU A 140 5.89 -3.37 0.98
C GLU A 140 5.80 -2.45 2.20
N HIS A 141 4.91 -1.48 2.14
CA HIS A 141 4.65 -0.56 3.23
C HIS A 141 3.39 -0.97 3.97
N ARG A 142 3.50 -1.06 5.31
CA ARG A 142 2.36 -1.20 6.21
C ARG A 142 2.07 0.18 6.83
N LEU A 143 0.89 0.70 6.56
CA LEU A 143 0.42 1.99 7.04
C LEU A 143 -0.69 1.76 8.08
N THR A 144 -0.36 1.90 9.37
CA THR A 144 -1.30 1.63 10.47
C THR A 144 -2.34 2.74 10.57
N PHE A 145 -3.61 2.39 10.77
CA PHE A 145 -4.70 3.38 10.76
C PHE A 145 -4.57 4.43 11.86
N SER A 146 -4.01 4.08 13.04
CA SER A 146 -3.76 5.02 14.13
C SER A 146 -2.74 6.11 13.81
N ASP A 147 -1.90 5.90 12.79
CA ASP A 147 -0.81 6.81 12.44
C ASP A 147 -1.27 7.87 11.41
N PHE A 148 -2.50 7.73 10.89
CA PHE A 148 -3.07 8.70 9.96
C PHE A 148 -3.55 9.95 10.70
N ALA A 149 -3.03 11.11 10.30
CA ALA A 149 -3.47 12.40 10.80
C ALA A 149 -4.62 12.95 9.93
N PRO A 150 -5.72 13.45 10.54
CA PRO A 150 -6.74 14.17 9.79
C PRO A 150 -6.17 15.53 9.35
N THR A 151 -6.40 15.86 8.08
CA THR A 151 -5.89 17.08 7.45
C THR A 151 -6.95 17.77 6.62
N PHE A 152 -6.87 19.08 6.52
CA PHE A 152 -7.69 19.88 5.61
C PHE A 152 -6.82 20.97 4.97
N ARG A 153 -6.77 21.00 3.65
CA ARG A 153 -5.96 21.97 2.88
C ARG A 153 -4.51 22.08 3.39
N GLY A 154 -3.88 20.92 3.65
CA GLY A 154 -2.49 20.83 4.11
C GLY A 154 -2.26 21.09 5.60
N ARG A 155 -3.29 21.42 6.38
CA ARG A 155 -3.19 21.64 7.83
C ARG A 155 -3.70 20.42 8.58
N VAL A 156 -2.95 19.99 9.61
CA VAL A 156 -3.40 18.93 10.53
C VAL A 156 -4.51 19.50 11.42
N LEU A 157 -5.56 18.71 11.62
CA LEU A 157 -6.69 19.03 12.48
C LEU A 157 -6.56 18.27 13.79
N THR A 158 -6.90 18.93 14.91
CA THR A 158 -6.84 18.34 16.26
C THR A 158 -8.21 17.88 16.76
N ASP A 159 -9.28 18.44 16.21
CA ASP A 159 -10.66 18.24 16.69
C ASP A 159 -11.45 17.22 15.86
N VAL A 160 -10.74 16.44 15.03
CA VAL A 160 -11.33 15.40 14.19
C VAL A 160 -10.98 14.02 14.76
N PRO A 161 -11.96 13.11 14.91
CA PRO A 161 -11.71 11.77 15.45
C PRO A 161 -10.71 10.98 14.57
N PRO A 162 -10.07 9.95 15.12
CA PRO A 162 -9.20 9.06 14.35
C PRO A 162 -9.91 8.41 13.16
N LEU A 163 -9.11 7.94 12.20
CA LEU A 163 -9.61 7.25 11.00
C LEU A 163 -10.52 6.07 11.37
N ASN A 164 -11.78 6.15 10.93
CA ASN A 164 -12.74 5.06 11.08
C ASN A 164 -12.72 4.16 9.84
N PRO A 165 -12.24 2.90 9.94
CA PRO A 165 -12.14 2.00 8.81
C PRO A 165 -13.50 1.64 8.17
N ALA A 166 -14.59 1.64 8.93
CA ALA A 166 -15.92 1.37 8.40
C ALA A 166 -16.47 2.48 7.48
N ARG A 167 -15.85 3.65 7.51
CA ARG A 167 -16.28 4.83 6.73
C ARG A 167 -15.38 5.15 5.55
N VAL A 168 -14.37 4.33 5.25
CA VAL A 168 -13.45 4.58 4.14
C VAL A 168 -14.20 4.56 2.81
N THR A 169 -14.16 5.69 2.10
CA THR A 169 -14.83 5.87 0.80
C THR A 169 -13.87 5.87 -0.37
N SER A 170 -12.65 6.38 -0.20
CA SER A 170 -11.62 6.35 -1.24
C SER A 170 -10.21 6.48 -0.63
N VAL A 171 -9.23 6.06 -1.40
CA VAL A 171 -7.80 6.19 -1.07
C VAL A 171 -7.05 6.90 -2.18
N GLY A 172 -5.82 7.33 -1.94
CA GLY A 172 -5.04 8.00 -2.97
C GLY A 172 -3.59 8.19 -2.59
N PHE A 173 -2.84 8.74 -3.53
CA PHE A 173 -1.44 9.13 -3.34
C PHE A 173 -1.30 10.64 -3.52
N LEU A 174 -0.40 11.23 -2.77
CA LEU A 174 -0.06 12.63 -2.81
C LEU A 174 1.45 12.78 -2.72
N ILE A 175 2.03 13.65 -3.55
CA ILE A 175 3.36 14.21 -3.38
C ILE A 175 3.22 15.70 -3.10
N SER A 176 3.92 16.21 -2.07
CA SER A 176 3.82 17.58 -1.58
C SER A 176 5.10 17.97 -0.84
N ASP A 177 5.01 18.92 0.09
CA ASP A 177 6.10 19.32 1.00
C ASP A 177 7.30 19.89 0.25
N LYS A 178 7.03 20.72 -0.78
CA LYS A 178 8.01 21.41 -1.62
C LYS A 178 9.02 20.49 -2.33
N GLN A 179 8.60 19.28 -2.65
CA GLN A 179 9.40 18.33 -3.42
C GLN A 179 9.32 18.62 -4.91
N GLU A 180 9.83 19.76 -5.36
CA GLU A 180 9.82 20.20 -6.76
C GLU A 180 10.49 19.20 -7.71
N GLY A 181 10.04 19.19 -8.96
CA GLY A 181 10.61 18.38 -10.04
C GLY A 181 9.81 17.13 -10.39
N PRO A 182 10.36 16.28 -11.27
CA PRO A 182 9.71 15.07 -11.73
C PRO A 182 9.56 14.05 -10.60
N PHE A 183 8.45 13.30 -10.63
CA PHE A 183 8.20 12.21 -9.68
C PHE A 183 7.61 10.99 -10.36
N LYS A 184 7.82 9.82 -9.74
CA LYS A 184 7.28 8.55 -10.22
C LYS A 184 7.07 7.59 -9.05
N LEU A 185 5.84 7.07 -8.93
CA LEU A 185 5.45 6.03 -7.99
C LEU A 185 4.72 4.92 -8.75
N GLU A 186 5.25 3.72 -8.72
CA GLU A 186 4.62 2.51 -9.26
C GLU A 186 3.92 1.74 -8.15
N VAL A 187 2.76 1.17 -8.46
CA VAL A 187 1.92 0.44 -7.50
C VAL A 187 1.42 -0.84 -8.15
N THR A 188 1.61 -1.99 -7.49
CA THR A 188 1.04 -3.26 -7.99
C THR A 188 -0.28 -3.60 -7.32
N TRP A 189 -0.40 -3.33 -6.02
CA TRP A 189 -1.64 -3.56 -5.29
C TRP A 189 -1.75 -2.68 -4.03
N ILE A 190 -2.99 -2.50 -3.60
CA ILE A 190 -3.39 -1.88 -2.34
C ILE A 190 -4.31 -2.85 -1.61
N LYS A 191 -3.99 -3.20 -0.37
CA LYS A 191 -4.77 -4.09 0.49
C LYS A 191 -5.08 -3.43 1.82
N ALA A 192 -6.10 -3.90 2.51
CA ALA A 192 -6.32 -3.64 3.93
C ALA A 192 -6.15 -4.93 4.73
N SER A 193 -5.52 -4.87 5.87
CA SER A 193 -5.19 -6.04 6.68
C SER A 193 -5.54 -5.83 8.14
N ALA A 194 -6.00 -6.91 8.79
CA ALA A 194 -6.07 -6.98 10.23
C ALA A 194 -4.65 -7.10 10.82
N ARG A 195 -4.51 -6.83 12.11
CA ARG A 195 -3.27 -7.12 12.82
C ARG A 195 -3.06 -8.64 12.80
N ALA A 196 -1.87 -9.10 12.36
CA ALA A 196 -1.52 -10.49 12.59
C ALA A 196 -1.62 -10.75 14.09
N GLY A 197 -2.46 -11.71 14.49
CA GLY A 197 -2.55 -12.12 15.88
C GLY A 197 -1.15 -12.50 16.41
N LYS A 198 -0.85 -12.07 17.64
CA LYS A 198 0.36 -12.52 18.35
C LYS A 198 0.28 -13.99 18.63
#